data_202cf565477669a50cc0a8e9aaaba278
#
_entry.id   202cf565477669a50cc0a8e9aaaba278
#
_cell.length_a   1.000
_cell.length_b   1.000
_cell.length_c   1.000
_cell.angle_alpha   90.00
_cell.angle_beta   90.00
_cell.angle_gamma   90.00
#
_symmetry.space_group_name_H-M   'P 1'
#
loop_
_entity.id
_entity.type
_entity.pdbx_description
1 polymer ?
#
loop_
_entity_poly.entity_id
_entity_poly.type
_entity_poly.pdbx_seq_one_letter_code
_entity_poly.pdbx_strand_id
1 'polypeptide(L)'
;ADIILLPIDVDRTIQSIYNAVKSGRLSENRINESVNKILSSKIELDLINESLDFNKMSSIVGSKDNLVIASKIASKSITLVKDINNEIPIKPEKIKSLAHLILTTDDNGYETLKTFRSNINYTHGHVKNIFVNYELSNLLIDELVNQLKSYDKIIISTLVKIRMNKGESTINSTHLKLIKKLKENNVSFAVVSFGSPYLSNYDTIETYLCTYGYGSVSQKAAANAIFGRSNISGILPIDLNSDLKKGHGLKVLRKSSIFNYNKKDKNFNNTWDIVNEAIQTELFPGAQVIVVKDGTILAEEYFGKQSFEANSKSIDSNSIYDVASLTKVIATTPVIMKLIKKKLLHLNHNISQFYP
;
A
#
# COMPACT_ATOMS: atom_id res chain seq x y z
N ALA A 1 0.43 -6.37 -36.40
CA ALA A 1 0.82 -5.16 -35.68
C ALA A 1 0.57 -3.96 -36.58
N ASP A 2 0.16 -2.83 -35.99
CA ASP A 2 -0.11 -1.59 -36.75
C ASP A 2 1.01 -0.55 -36.52
N ILE A 3 1.78 -0.70 -35.43
CA ILE A 3 2.92 0.16 -35.09
C ILE A 3 4.10 -0.74 -34.73
N ILE A 4 5.29 -0.38 -35.22
CA ILE A 4 6.57 -1.00 -34.81
C ILE A 4 7.23 -0.06 -33.81
N LEU A 5 7.46 -0.57 -32.61
CA LEU A 5 8.03 0.21 -31.52
C LEU A 5 9.55 -0.01 -31.42
N LEU A 6 10.31 1.09 -31.40
CA LEU A 6 11.77 1.09 -31.21
C LEU A 6 12.51 0.13 -32.18
N PRO A 7 12.35 0.23 -33.49
CA PRO A 7 13.16 -0.55 -34.41
C PRO A 7 14.63 -0.17 -34.28
N ILE A 8 15.53 -1.13 -34.43
CA ILE A 8 16.99 -0.90 -34.33
C ILE A 8 17.46 0.12 -35.34
N ASP A 9 16.87 0.09 -36.54
CA ASP A 9 17.14 0.99 -37.66
C ASP A 9 15.81 1.37 -38.34
N VAL A 10 15.44 2.64 -38.18
CA VAL A 10 14.15 3.14 -38.68
C VAL A 10 14.10 3.13 -40.22
N ASP A 11 15.17 3.64 -40.87
CA ASP A 11 15.19 3.76 -42.33
C ASP A 11 15.19 2.39 -43.01
N ARG A 12 15.98 1.45 -42.48
CA ARG A 12 15.97 0.06 -42.96
C ARG A 12 14.63 -0.62 -42.76
N THR A 13 13.93 -0.31 -41.66
CA THR A 13 12.58 -0.84 -41.37
C THR A 13 11.56 -0.32 -42.38
N ILE A 14 11.56 1.01 -42.64
CA ILE A 14 10.70 1.64 -43.63
C ILE A 14 10.97 1.01 -45.01
N GLN A 15 12.24 0.91 -45.41
CA GLN A 15 12.63 0.35 -46.70
C GLN A 15 12.20 -1.15 -46.81
N SER A 16 12.28 -1.90 -45.73
CA SER A 16 11.85 -3.30 -45.71
C SER A 16 10.34 -3.46 -45.90
N ILE A 17 9.55 -2.58 -45.27
CA ILE A 17 8.08 -2.53 -45.44
C ILE A 17 7.74 -2.14 -46.89
N TYR A 18 8.36 -1.10 -47.42
CA TYR A 18 8.17 -0.64 -48.81
C TYR A 18 8.44 -1.77 -49.79
N ASN A 19 9.58 -2.47 -49.62
CA ASN A 19 9.93 -3.59 -50.51
C ASN A 19 8.94 -4.77 -50.37
N ALA A 20 8.39 -5.01 -49.18
CA ALA A 20 7.39 -6.04 -48.95
C ALA A 20 6.06 -5.72 -49.64
N VAL A 21 5.67 -4.44 -49.69
CA VAL A 21 4.50 -3.99 -50.44
C VAL A 21 4.76 -4.15 -51.96
N LYS A 22 5.93 -3.65 -52.46
CA LYS A 22 6.32 -3.70 -53.84
C LYS A 22 6.41 -5.15 -54.38
N SER A 23 6.80 -6.11 -53.54
CA SER A 23 6.87 -7.53 -53.89
C SER A 23 5.52 -8.28 -53.72
N GLY A 24 4.45 -7.62 -53.32
CA GLY A 24 3.14 -8.22 -53.07
C GLY A 24 3.07 -9.07 -51.79
N ARG A 25 4.12 -9.11 -50.97
CA ARG A 25 4.14 -9.81 -49.68
C ARG A 25 3.25 -9.15 -48.62
N LEU A 26 3.09 -7.83 -48.70
CA LEU A 26 2.12 -7.03 -47.95
C LEU A 26 1.23 -6.31 -48.95
N SER A 27 -0.08 -6.28 -48.69
CA SER A 27 -0.98 -5.47 -49.51
C SER A 27 -0.95 -4.00 -49.06
N GLU A 28 -1.13 -3.11 -50.02
CA GLU A 28 -1.29 -1.68 -49.73
C GLU A 28 -2.49 -1.41 -48.81
N ASN A 29 -3.59 -2.18 -49.02
CA ASN A 29 -4.76 -2.12 -48.14
C ASN A 29 -4.41 -2.39 -46.66
N ARG A 30 -3.52 -3.36 -46.40
CA ARG A 30 -3.08 -3.64 -45.03
C ARG A 30 -2.32 -2.47 -44.40
N ILE A 31 -1.54 -1.76 -45.19
CA ILE A 31 -0.85 -0.53 -44.71
C ILE A 31 -1.88 0.57 -44.44
N ASN A 32 -2.82 0.78 -45.34
CA ASN A 32 -3.89 1.78 -45.20
C ASN A 32 -4.78 1.52 -43.99
N GLU A 33 -5.09 0.26 -43.67
CA GLU A 33 -5.79 -0.10 -42.42
C GLU A 33 -5.03 0.34 -41.18
N SER A 34 -3.71 0.12 -41.12
CA SER A 34 -2.88 0.55 -40.01
C SER A 34 -2.84 2.07 -39.89
N VAL A 35 -2.64 2.76 -41.01
CA VAL A 35 -2.61 4.24 -41.07
C VAL A 35 -3.95 4.82 -40.60
N ASN A 36 -5.07 4.29 -41.08
CA ASN A 36 -6.39 4.75 -40.67
C ASN A 36 -6.62 4.59 -39.18
N LYS A 37 -6.24 3.46 -38.57
CA LYS A 37 -6.33 3.24 -37.13
C LYS A 37 -5.50 4.28 -36.36
N ILE A 38 -4.27 4.55 -36.80
CA ILE A 38 -3.37 5.50 -36.15
C ILE A 38 -3.93 6.92 -36.23
N LEU A 39 -4.42 7.33 -37.42
CA LEU A 39 -4.98 8.66 -37.66
C LEU A 39 -6.29 8.84 -36.86
N SER A 40 -7.18 7.84 -36.84
CA SER A 40 -8.41 7.88 -36.04
C SER A 40 -8.10 8.08 -34.56
N SER A 41 -7.13 7.32 -34.01
CA SER A 41 -6.73 7.49 -32.62
C SER A 41 -6.12 8.87 -32.32
N LYS A 42 -5.37 9.45 -33.28
CA LYS A 42 -4.84 10.81 -33.15
C LYS A 42 -5.94 11.87 -33.14
N ILE A 43 -6.98 11.69 -33.96
CA ILE A 43 -8.15 12.58 -34.02
C ILE A 43 -8.95 12.48 -32.71
N GLU A 44 -9.25 11.25 -32.23
CA GLU A 44 -9.96 11.04 -30.96
C GLU A 44 -9.25 11.68 -29.77
N LEU A 45 -7.93 11.68 -29.77
CA LEU A 45 -7.09 12.28 -28.73
C LEU A 45 -6.84 13.78 -28.96
N ASP A 46 -7.39 14.37 -30.02
CA ASP A 46 -7.21 15.77 -30.44
C ASP A 46 -5.75 16.22 -30.57
N LEU A 47 -4.85 15.27 -30.88
CA LEU A 47 -3.40 15.50 -30.95
C LEU A 47 -2.98 16.40 -32.13
N ILE A 48 -3.90 16.74 -33.03
CA ILE A 48 -3.63 17.51 -34.23
C ILE A 48 -3.81 19.01 -33.99
N ASN A 49 -4.67 19.40 -33.06
CA ASN A 49 -5.13 20.75 -32.86
C ASN A 49 -4.75 21.42 -31.52
N GLU A 50 -4.33 20.67 -30.50
CA GLU A 50 -4.05 21.26 -29.21
C GLU A 50 -2.54 21.49 -28.98
N SER A 51 -2.19 22.71 -28.62
CA SER A 51 -0.94 22.99 -27.91
C SER A 51 -1.04 22.50 -26.47
N LEU A 52 -0.05 21.78 -26.01
CA LEU A 52 0.02 21.30 -24.61
C LEU A 52 0.02 22.49 -23.65
N ASP A 53 -1.03 22.62 -22.85
CA ASP A 53 -1.07 23.59 -21.76
C ASP A 53 -0.43 22.99 -20.51
N PHE A 54 0.83 23.36 -20.25
CA PHE A 54 1.57 22.88 -19.07
C PHE A 54 0.93 23.30 -17.74
N ASN A 55 0.16 24.38 -17.69
CA ASN A 55 -0.57 24.79 -16.49
C ASN A 55 -1.75 23.83 -16.20
N LYS A 56 -2.47 23.41 -17.24
CA LYS A 56 -3.49 22.38 -17.14
C LYS A 56 -2.92 21.01 -16.71
N MET A 57 -1.74 20.66 -17.22
CA MET A 57 -1.09 19.38 -16.89
C MET A 57 -0.87 19.21 -15.39
N SER A 58 -0.39 20.24 -14.68
CA SER A 58 -0.14 20.19 -13.24
C SER A 58 -1.42 20.04 -12.41
N SER A 59 -2.58 20.47 -12.94
CA SER A 59 -3.88 20.29 -12.27
C SER A 59 -4.49 18.90 -12.47
N ILE A 60 -4.04 18.15 -13.49
CA ILE A 60 -4.55 16.82 -13.85
C ILE A 60 -3.61 15.71 -13.34
N VAL A 61 -2.33 15.81 -13.72
CA VAL A 61 -1.32 14.81 -13.35
C VAL A 61 -1.02 14.91 -11.86
N GLY A 62 -1.27 13.81 -11.14
CA GLY A 62 -1.09 13.76 -9.68
C GLY A 62 -2.17 14.53 -8.91
N SER A 63 -3.28 14.90 -9.56
CA SER A 63 -4.42 15.50 -8.86
C SER A 63 -4.92 14.62 -7.72
N LYS A 64 -5.58 15.24 -6.75
CA LYS A 64 -6.11 14.54 -5.57
C LYS A 64 -7.06 13.39 -5.97
N ASP A 65 -7.89 13.61 -6.97
CA ASP A 65 -8.84 12.60 -7.47
C ASP A 65 -8.11 11.44 -8.17
N ASN A 66 -7.11 11.72 -8.98
CA ASN A 66 -6.29 10.71 -9.62
C ASN A 66 -5.49 9.89 -8.59
N LEU A 67 -4.98 10.52 -7.52
CA LEU A 67 -4.33 9.81 -6.41
C LEU A 67 -5.29 8.91 -5.64
N VAL A 68 -6.57 9.29 -5.48
CA VAL A 68 -7.61 8.44 -4.89
C VAL A 68 -7.83 7.19 -5.75
N ILE A 69 -7.91 7.35 -7.08
CA ILE A 69 -8.06 6.23 -8.02
C ILE A 69 -6.83 5.32 -7.95
N ALA A 70 -5.63 5.88 -8.03
CA ALA A 70 -4.37 5.14 -7.93
C ALA A 70 -4.27 4.35 -6.61
N SER A 71 -4.69 4.95 -5.50
CA SER A 71 -4.71 4.29 -4.18
C SER A 71 -5.73 3.14 -4.13
N LYS A 72 -6.90 3.29 -4.76
CA LYS A 72 -7.89 2.21 -4.88
C LYS A 72 -7.36 1.04 -5.71
N ILE A 73 -6.70 1.33 -6.83
CA ILE A 73 -6.05 0.32 -7.68
C ILE A 73 -4.97 -0.41 -6.88
N ALA A 74 -4.07 0.33 -6.25
CA ALA A 74 -2.99 -0.24 -5.44
C ALA A 74 -3.53 -1.13 -4.32
N SER A 75 -4.57 -0.70 -3.60
CA SER A 75 -5.18 -1.49 -2.53
C SER A 75 -5.82 -2.78 -3.03
N LYS A 76 -6.52 -2.73 -4.18
CA LYS A 76 -7.18 -3.90 -4.78
C LYS A 76 -6.20 -4.89 -5.43
N SER A 77 -5.03 -4.41 -5.87
CA SER A 77 -4.00 -5.25 -6.52
C SER A 77 -3.16 -6.04 -5.52
N ILE A 78 -3.13 -5.65 -4.24
CA ILE A 78 -2.36 -6.40 -3.23
C ILE A 78 -2.79 -7.87 -3.23
N THR A 79 -1.83 -8.75 -3.52
CA THR A 79 -2.06 -10.19 -3.64
C THR A 79 -1.27 -10.93 -2.57
N LEU A 80 -1.95 -11.61 -1.67
CA LEU A 80 -1.33 -12.57 -0.75
C LEU A 80 -1.22 -13.91 -1.46
N VAL A 81 -0.02 -14.28 -1.87
CA VAL A 81 0.24 -15.48 -2.67
C VAL A 81 0.37 -16.71 -1.78
N LYS A 82 1.04 -16.57 -0.64
CA LYS A 82 1.23 -17.63 0.38
C LYS A 82 1.09 -17.04 1.76
N ASP A 83 0.53 -17.82 2.68
CA ASP A 83 0.48 -17.52 4.11
C ASP A 83 0.20 -18.81 4.88
N ILE A 84 1.21 -19.69 4.95
CA ILE A 84 1.07 -21.07 5.50
C ILE A 84 0.68 -21.02 6.98
N ASN A 85 1.27 -20.10 7.72
CA ASN A 85 1.11 -20.01 9.18
C ASN A 85 0.05 -18.96 9.60
N ASN A 86 -0.74 -18.44 8.67
CA ASN A 86 -1.72 -17.36 8.94
C ASN A 86 -1.09 -16.14 9.64
N GLU A 87 0.05 -15.70 9.15
CA GLU A 87 0.84 -14.62 9.70
C GLU A 87 0.26 -13.23 9.39
N ILE A 88 -0.52 -13.13 8.31
CA ILE A 88 -1.17 -11.90 7.90
C ILE A 88 -2.62 -11.87 8.41
N PRO A 89 -3.02 -10.84 9.15
CA PRO A 89 -2.28 -9.62 9.48
C PRO A 89 -1.30 -9.79 10.65
N ILE A 90 -0.14 -9.17 10.49
CA ILE A 90 0.82 -9.00 11.57
C ILE A 90 0.17 -8.13 12.65
N LYS A 91 0.22 -8.57 13.90
CA LYS A 91 -0.35 -7.87 15.06
C LYS A 91 0.76 -7.15 15.83
N PRO A 92 0.91 -5.83 15.65
CA PRO A 92 2.02 -5.08 16.26
C PRO A 92 2.05 -5.20 17.79
N GLU A 93 0.88 -5.29 18.41
CA GLU A 93 0.73 -5.42 19.86
C GLU A 93 1.25 -6.75 20.43
N LYS A 94 1.47 -7.75 19.57
CA LYS A 94 1.99 -9.07 19.94
C LYS A 94 3.48 -9.24 19.68
N ILE A 95 4.12 -8.23 19.06
CA ILE A 95 5.52 -8.25 18.65
C ILE A 95 6.29 -7.24 19.49
N LYS A 96 7.36 -7.64 20.14
CA LYS A 96 8.24 -6.77 20.93
C LYS A 96 9.31 -6.12 20.05
N SER A 97 9.79 -6.86 19.03
CA SER A 97 10.87 -6.43 18.15
C SER A 97 10.57 -6.76 16.70
N LEU A 98 10.73 -5.77 15.81
CA LEU A 98 10.49 -5.88 14.38
C LEU A 98 11.71 -5.40 13.60
N ALA A 99 12.18 -6.22 12.66
CA ALA A 99 13.18 -5.80 11.68
C ALA A 99 12.56 -5.69 10.29
N HIS A 100 13.04 -4.75 9.50
CA HIS A 100 12.73 -4.60 8.08
C HIS A 100 14.00 -4.74 7.26
N LEU A 101 14.10 -5.84 6.54
CA LEU A 101 15.20 -6.16 5.64
C LEU A 101 14.83 -5.80 4.21
N ILE A 102 15.61 -4.92 3.57
CA ILE A 102 15.40 -4.50 2.18
C ILE A 102 16.48 -5.16 1.32
N LEU A 103 16.03 -6.00 0.38
CA LEU A 103 16.88 -6.73 -0.57
C LEU A 103 16.65 -6.21 -1.99
N THR A 104 17.68 -5.67 -2.63
CA THR A 104 17.62 -5.10 -3.97
C THR A 104 19.03 -4.99 -4.57
N THR A 105 19.11 -4.75 -5.88
CA THR A 105 20.33 -4.33 -6.57
C THR A 105 20.30 -2.83 -6.94
N ASP A 106 19.29 -2.10 -6.47
CA ASP A 106 19.11 -0.67 -6.73
C ASP A 106 19.73 0.16 -5.60
N ASP A 107 20.75 0.96 -5.88
CA ASP A 107 21.42 1.82 -4.90
C ASP A 107 20.46 2.79 -4.21
N ASN A 108 19.43 3.24 -4.91
CA ASN A 108 18.36 4.09 -4.36
C ASN A 108 17.23 3.31 -3.72
N GLY A 109 17.35 2.00 -3.55
CA GLY A 109 16.29 1.13 -3.04
C GLY A 109 15.79 1.53 -1.66
N TYR A 110 16.68 1.98 -0.79
CA TYR A 110 16.34 2.47 0.54
C TYR A 110 15.40 3.69 0.47
N GLU A 111 15.73 4.70 -0.34
CA GLU A 111 14.89 5.88 -0.51
C GLU A 111 13.63 5.59 -1.35
N THR A 112 13.72 4.70 -2.31
CA THR A 112 12.55 4.24 -3.07
C THR A 112 11.46 3.72 -2.13
N LEU A 113 11.81 2.94 -1.10
CA LEU A 113 10.86 2.35 -0.14
C LEU A 113 10.61 3.20 1.12
N LYS A 114 10.90 4.51 1.09
CA LYS A 114 10.73 5.40 2.24
C LYS A 114 9.29 5.43 2.78
N THR A 115 8.29 5.41 1.91
CA THR A 115 6.88 5.41 2.32
C THR A 115 6.53 4.14 3.08
N PHE A 116 7.00 2.97 2.62
CA PHE A 116 6.77 1.71 3.32
C PHE A 116 7.48 1.69 4.67
N ARG A 117 8.78 2.07 4.70
CA ARG A 117 9.57 2.18 5.95
C ARG A 117 8.89 3.09 6.97
N SER A 118 8.44 4.27 6.54
CA SER A 118 7.73 5.20 7.42
C SER A 118 6.43 4.60 7.96
N ASN A 119 5.64 3.91 7.13
CA ASN A 119 4.38 3.31 7.57
C ASN A 119 4.56 2.13 8.54
N ILE A 120 5.56 1.27 8.33
CA ILE A 120 5.83 0.18 9.29
C ILE A 120 6.43 0.71 10.59
N ASN A 121 7.33 1.70 10.53
CA ASN A 121 7.85 2.39 11.71
C ASN A 121 6.74 3.04 12.52
N TYR A 122 5.83 3.72 11.82
CA TYR A 122 4.69 4.37 12.43
C TYR A 122 3.73 3.39 13.13
N THR A 123 3.68 2.15 12.64
CA THR A 123 2.80 1.11 13.17
C THR A 123 3.39 0.40 14.39
N HIS A 124 4.70 0.16 14.41
CA HIS A 124 5.36 -0.61 15.47
C HIS A 124 6.24 0.23 16.41
N GLY A 125 6.60 1.47 16.03
CA GLY A 125 7.38 2.41 16.83
C GLY A 125 8.88 2.29 16.65
N HIS A 126 9.44 1.10 16.79
CA HIS A 126 10.88 0.87 16.70
C HIS A 126 11.15 -0.27 15.73
N VAL A 127 11.40 0.06 14.46
CA VAL A 127 11.74 -0.93 13.43
C VAL A 127 13.20 -0.77 13.03
N LYS A 128 14.00 -1.82 13.18
CA LYS A 128 15.37 -1.84 12.67
C LYS A 128 15.34 -2.02 11.16
N ASN A 129 15.72 -0.99 10.40
CA ASN A 129 15.86 -1.10 8.96
C ASN A 129 17.27 -1.56 8.60
N ILE A 130 17.37 -2.60 7.79
CA ILE A 130 18.63 -3.18 7.25
C ILE A 130 18.50 -3.13 5.74
N PHE A 131 19.50 -2.54 5.08
CA PHE A 131 19.53 -2.37 3.64
C PHE A 131 20.70 -3.15 3.02
N VAL A 132 20.37 -3.99 2.06
CA VAL A 132 21.34 -4.83 1.33
C VAL A 132 21.10 -4.66 -0.16
N ASN A 133 22.01 -3.95 -0.83
CA ASN A 133 22.01 -3.71 -2.27
C ASN A 133 23.21 -4.31 -3.00
N TYR A 134 23.94 -5.18 -2.34
CA TYR A 134 25.16 -5.82 -2.81
C TYR A 134 25.10 -7.34 -2.67
N GLU A 135 26.00 -8.04 -3.32
CA GLU A 135 26.17 -9.48 -3.17
C GLU A 135 26.72 -9.85 -1.79
N LEU A 136 26.15 -10.89 -1.21
CA LEU A 136 26.51 -11.35 0.13
C LEU A 136 27.49 -12.53 0.07
N SER A 137 28.61 -12.44 0.79
CA SER A 137 29.44 -13.59 1.10
C SER A 137 28.73 -14.51 2.09
N ASN A 138 29.20 -15.77 2.20
CA ASN A 138 28.64 -16.71 3.19
C ASN A 138 28.76 -16.18 4.63
N LEU A 139 29.88 -15.54 4.94
CA LEU A 139 30.13 -14.96 6.26
C LEU A 139 29.11 -13.87 6.60
N LEU A 140 28.87 -12.93 5.68
CA LEU A 140 27.88 -11.87 5.86
C LEU A 140 26.45 -12.43 5.98
N ILE A 141 26.12 -13.49 5.24
CA ILE A 141 24.83 -14.18 5.39
C ILE A 141 24.70 -14.73 6.80
N ASP A 142 25.73 -15.39 7.34
CA ASP A 142 25.69 -15.95 8.69
C ASP A 142 25.58 -14.87 9.77
N GLU A 143 26.30 -13.77 9.63
CA GLU A 143 26.20 -12.60 10.51
C GLU A 143 24.80 -11.99 10.50
N LEU A 144 24.22 -11.77 9.30
CA LEU A 144 22.85 -11.25 9.18
C LEU A 144 21.81 -12.19 9.77
N VAL A 145 21.93 -13.49 9.55
CA VAL A 145 21.04 -14.48 10.16
C VAL A 145 21.12 -14.43 11.69
N ASN A 146 22.35 -14.38 12.24
CA ASN A 146 22.54 -14.30 13.69
C ASN A 146 21.95 -12.99 14.27
N GLN A 147 22.13 -11.88 13.58
CA GLN A 147 21.51 -10.61 13.98
C GLN A 147 19.98 -10.68 13.93
N LEU A 148 19.43 -11.24 12.86
CA LEU A 148 17.99 -11.26 12.61
C LEU A 148 17.25 -12.25 13.53
N LYS A 149 17.89 -13.30 14.03
CA LYS A 149 17.30 -14.23 15.03
C LYS A 149 16.83 -13.55 16.32
N SER A 150 17.35 -12.39 16.64
CA SER A 150 16.96 -11.64 17.86
C SER A 150 15.63 -10.91 17.74
N TYR A 151 15.02 -10.88 16.55
CA TYR A 151 13.75 -10.19 16.31
C TYR A 151 12.59 -11.19 16.30
N ASP A 152 11.47 -10.79 16.90
CA ASP A 152 10.25 -11.60 16.93
C ASP A 152 9.65 -11.77 15.53
N LYS A 153 9.80 -10.73 14.68
CA LYS A 153 9.29 -10.74 13.30
C LYS A 153 10.18 -9.94 12.37
N ILE A 154 10.29 -10.44 11.14
CA ILE A 154 11.01 -9.75 10.06
C ILE A 154 10.05 -9.51 8.89
N ILE A 155 10.05 -8.31 8.36
CA ILE A 155 9.47 -7.99 7.06
C ILE A 155 10.62 -7.90 6.06
N ILE A 156 10.63 -8.73 5.04
CA ILE A 156 11.61 -8.70 3.96
C ILE A 156 10.96 -8.02 2.76
N SER A 157 11.46 -6.86 2.36
CA SER A 157 11.06 -6.20 1.12
C SER A 157 12.02 -6.56 0.01
N THR A 158 11.53 -7.20 -1.04
CA THR A 158 12.28 -7.36 -2.28
C THR A 158 11.90 -6.23 -3.24
N LEU A 159 12.87 -5.49 -3.76
CA LEU A 159 12.64 -4.43 -4.73
C LEU A 159 13.35 -4.77 -6.03
N VAL A 160 12.58 -5.15 -7.04
CA VAL A 160 13.08 -5.49 -8.37
C VAL A 160 12.43 -4.59 -9.41
N LYS A 161 13.21 -3.63 -9.93
CA LYS A 161 12.79 -2.72 -10.99
C LYS A 161 13.18 -3.33 -12.33
N ILE A 162 12.19 -3.80 -13.08
CA ILE A 162 12.43 -4.28 -14.45
C ILE A 162 12.87 -3.10 -15.31
N ARG A 163 14.03 -3.17 -15.90
CA ARG A 163 14.57 -2.16 -16.81
C ARG A 163 14.97 -2.82 -18.13
N MET A 164 14.74 -2.11 -19.24
CA MET A 164 15.18 -2.55 -20.55
C MET A 164 16.71 -2.81 -20.53
N ASN A 165 17.17 -3.91 -21.07
CA ASN A 165 18.57 -4.35 -21.16
C ASN A 165 19.28 -4.67 -19.82
N LYS A 166 18.58 -4.79 -18.71
CA LYS A 166 19.15 -5.25 -17.43
C LYS A 166 18.56 -6.59 -16.95
N GLY A 167 18.27 -7.49 -17.80
CA GLY A 167 18.07 -8.95 -17.72
C GLY A 167 17.48 -9.60 -16.47
N GLU A 168 17.42 -8.94 -15.33
CA GLU A 168 17.02 -9.54 -14.07
C GLU A 168 15.55 -9.20 -13.73
N SER A 169 14.73 -10.24 -13.70
CA SER A 169 13.32 -10.14 -13.23
C SER A 169 13.15 -10.60 -11.78
N THR A 170 14.23 -11.03 -11.13
CA THR A 170 14.27 -11.57 -9.77
C THR A 170 15.37 -10.89 -8.94
N ILE A 171 15.38 -11.17 -7.63
CA ILE A 171 16.47 -10.72 -6.75
C ILE A 171 17.74 -11.54 -6.97
N ASN A 172 18.86 -10.99 -6.53
CA ASN A 172 20.18 -11.63 -6.58
C ASN A 172 20.17 -13.02 -5.90
N SER A 173 20.97 -13.95 -6.42
CA SER A 173 21.08 -15.33 -5.91
C SER A 173 21.55 -15.39 -4.45
N THR A 174 22.42 -14.46 -4.02
CA THR A 174 22.91 -14.40 -2.63
C THR A 174 21.81 -13.90 -1.67
N HIS A 175 20.91 -13.03 -2.13
CA HIS A 175 19.72 -12.62 -1.38
C HIS A 175 18.75 -13.79 -1.18
N LEU A 176 18.54 -14.60 -2.22
CA LEU A 176 17.74 -15.84 -2.11
C LEU A 176 18.35 -16.82 -1.12
N LYS A 177 19.69 -16.94 -1.12
CA LYS A 177 20.43 -17.76 -0.16
C LYS A 177 20.25 -17.29 1.29
N LEU A 178 20.24 -15.96 1.51
CA LEU A 178 19.93 -15.39 2.83
C LEU A 178 18.49 -15.76 3.27
N ILE A 179 17.49 -15.58 2.41
CA ILE A 179 16.09 -15.94 2.72
C ILE A 179 15.99 -17.43 3.06
N LYS A 180 16.63 -18.30 2.29
CA LYS A 180 16.67 -19.74 2.57
C LYS A 180 17.29 -20.03 3.93
N LYS A 181 18.40 -19.40 4.27
CA LYS A 181 19.11 -19.60 5.52
C LYS A 181 18.33 -19.07 6.73
N LEU A 182 17.57 -17.97 6.58
CA LEU A 182 16.64 -17.51 7.59
C LEU A 182 15.56 -18.56 7.89
N LYS A 183 14.98 -19.20 6.87
CA LYS A 183 14.02 -20.27 7.04
C LYS A 183 14.62 -21.50 7.75
N GLU A 184 15.79 -21.96 7.30
CA GLU A 184 16.52 -23.09 7.90
C GLU A 184 16.84 -22.87 9.39
N ASN A 185 16.92 -21.61 9.80
CA ASN A 185 17.17 -21.22 11.20
C ASN A 185 15.87 -20.84 11.97
N ASN A 186 14.70 -21.20 11.45
CA ASN A 186 13.39 -20.97 12.05
C ASN A 186 13.08 -19.49 12.39
N VAL A 187 13.66 -18.56 11.60
CA VAL A 187 13.37 -17.13 11.76
C VAL A 187 12.02 -16.82 11.16
N SER A 188 11.16 -16.12 11.91
CA SER A 188 9.82 -15.75 11.44
C SER A 188 9.90 -14.51 10.51
N PHE A 189 9.49 -14.66 9.26
CA PHE A 189 9.48 -13.55 8.31
C PHE A 189 8.32 -13.59 7.33
N ALA A 190 7.95 -12.41 6.81
CA ALA A 190 7.04 -12.25 5.69
C ALA A 190 7.75 -11.50 4.55
N VAL A 191 7.60 -11.98 3.33
CA VAL A 191 8.19 -11.35 2.14
C VAL A 191 7.15 -10.48 1.43
N VAL A 192 7.54 -9.25 1.09
CA VAL A 192 6.76 -8.29 0.31
C VAL A 192 7.53 -7.92 -0.93
N SER A 193 7.02 -8.28 -2.10
CA SER A 193 7.66 -7.91 -3.36
C SER A 193 7.14 -6.57 -3.88
N PHE A 194 8.07 -5.66 -4.16
CA PHE A 194 7.85 -4.41 -4.84
C PHE A 194 8.43 -4.46 -6.27
N GLY A 195 7.60 -4.20 -7.26
CA GLY A 195 7.94 -4.34 -8.67
C GLY A 195 7.71 -5.76 -9.18
N SER A 196 8.76 -6.45 -9.63
CA SER A 196 8.64 -7.82 -10.13
C SER A 196 8.19 -8.79 -9.03
N PRO A 197 7.17 -9.61 -9.27
CA PRO A 197 6.74 -10.63 -8.32
C PRO A 197 7.52 -11.95 -8.44
N TYR A 198 8.47 -12.03 -9.38
CA TYR A 198 9.23 -13.25 -9.60
C TYR A 198 10.33 -13.43 -8.55
N LEU A 199 10.32 -14.60 -7.92
CA LEU A 199 11.37 -15.09 -7.03
C LEU A 199 11.73 -16.52 -7.46
N SER A 200 13.00 -16.84 -7.50
CA SER A 200 13.45 -18.14 -8.05
C SER A 200 13.15 -19.34 -7.14
N ASN A 201 12.80 -19.12 -5.87
CA ASN A 201 12.57 -20.21 -4.91
C ASN A 201 11.44 -19.89 -3.93
N TYR A 202 10.22 -20.13 -4.37
CA TYR A 202 9.01 -19.90 -3.55
C TYR A 202 8.84 -20.88 -2.40
N ASP A 203 9.48 -22.05 -2.44
CA ASP A 203 9.32 -23.10 -1.42
C ASP A 203 9.94 -22.68 -0.08
N THR A 204 10.92 -21.80 -0.11
CA THR A 204 11.54 -21.25 1.08
C THR A 204 10.74 -20.12 1.74
N ILE A 205 9.69 -19.64 1.10
CA ILE A 205 8.89 -18.50 1.56
C ILE A 205 7.52 -19.01 2.00
N GLU A 206 7.18 -18.80 3.27
CA GLU A 206 5.91 -19.24 3.88
C GLU A 206 4.83 -18.16 3.79
N THR A 207 5.22 -16.89 3.86
CA THR A 207 4.32 -15.75 3.73
C THR A 207 4.84 -14.82 2.62
N TYR A 208 4.06 -14.68 1.54
CA TYR A 208 4.44 -13.92 0.35
C TYR A 208 3.32 -13.01 -0.14
N LEU A 209 3.61 -11.71 -0.21
CA LEU A 209 2.69 -10.67 -0.65
C LEU A 209 3.27 -9.88 -1.82
N CYS A 210 2.51 -9.73 -2.90
CA CYS A 210 2.88 -9.00 -4.11
C CYS A 210 2.17 -7.66 -4.20
N THR A 211 2.92 -6.61 -4.58
CA THR A 211 2.40 -5.26 -4.79
C THR A 211 2.40 -4.84 -6.26
N TYR A 212 3.22 -5.50 -7.10
CA TYR A 212 3.48 -5.21 -8.53
C TYR A 212 4.05 -3.82 -8.80
N GLY A 213 3.84 -2.89 -7.90
CA GLY A 213 4.34 -1.52 -7.98
C GLY A 213 5.20 -1.16 -6.78
N TYR A 214 6.06 -0.14 -6.95
CA TYR A 214 6.91 0.40 -5.89
C TYR A 214 6.67 1.90 -5.63
N GLY A 215 5.65 2.50 -6.25
CA GLY A 215 5.22 3.87 -5.96
C GLY A 215 4.63 4.01 -4.55
N SER A 216 4.53 5.25 -4.06
CA SER A 216 4.05 5.55 -2.71
C SER A 216 2.67 4.95 -2.37
N VAL A 217 1.75 4.93 -3.34
CA VAL A 217 0.40 4.33 -3.17
C VAL A 217 0.47 2.81 -2.96
N SER A 218 1.34 2.10 -3.70
CA SER A 218 1.55 0.65 -3.54
C SER A 218 2.21 0.34 -2.20
N GLN A 219 3.18 1.14 -1.79
CA GLN A 219 3.86 1.00 -0.51
C GLN A 219 2.90 1.19 0.67
N LYS A 220 2.04 2.21 0.61
CA LYS A 220 1.00 2.46 1.61
C LYS A 220 -0.04 1.34 1.64
N ALA A 221 -0.45 0.84 0.47
CA ALA A 221 -1.37 -0.29 0.35
C ALA A 221 -0.77 -1.57 0.96
N ALA A 222 0.51 -1.87 0.70
CA ALA A 222 1.21 -3.00 1.29
C ALA A 222 1.26 -2.93 2.81
N ALA A 223 1.64 -1.78 3.38
CA ALA A 223 1.66 -1.58 4.82
C ALA A 223 0.27 -1.76 5.45
N ASN A 224 -0.76 -1.22 4.82
CA ASN A 224 -2.15 -1.40 5.28
C ASN A 224 -2.58 -2.87 5.23
N ALA A 225 -2.22 -3.59 4.18
CA ALA A 225 -2.56 -5.00 4.02
C ALA A 225 -1.87 -5.87 5.06
N ILE A 226 -0.55 -5.71 5.25
CA ILE A 226 0.25 -6.49 6.20
C ILE A 226 -0.29 -6.38 7.64
N PHE A 227 -0.70 -5.17 8.04
CA PHE A 227 -1.23 -4.93 9.38
C PHE A 227 -2.77 -5.02 9.47
N GLY A 228 -3.44 -5.57 8.46
CA GLY A 228 -4.89 -5.84 8.49
C GLY A 228 -5.78 -4.59 8.46
N ARG A 229 -5.26 -3.45 8.01
CA ARG A 229 -6.02 -2.20 7.86
C ARG A 229 -6.86 -2.14 6.58
N SER A 230 -6.57 -3.03 5.63
CA SER A 230 -7.34 -3.20 4.39
C SER A 230 -7.59 -4.67 4.10
N ASN A 231 -8.64 -4.95 3.34
CA ASN A 231 -8.85 -6.29 2.81
C ASN A 231 -7.76 -6.63 1.79
N ILE A 232 -7.37 -7.91 1.74
CA ILE A 232 -6.57 -8.47 0.66
C ILE A 232 -7.49 -9.34 -0.19
N SER A 233 -7.58 -9.05 -1.48
CA SER A 233 -8.44 -9.76 -2.42
C SER A 233 -7.86 -9.82 -3.84
N GLY A 234 -6.64 -9.34 -4.02
CA GLY A 234 -5.93 -9.43 -5.28
C GLY A 234 -5.64 -10.89 -5.67
N ILE A 235 -5.52 -11.11 -6.97
CA ILE A 235 -5.17 -12.40 -7.55
C ILE A 235 -3.98 -12.22 -8.49
N LEU A 236 -3.18 -13.26 -8.68
CA LEU A 236 -2.04 -13.24 -9.60
C LEU A 236 -2.50 -12.95 -11.02
N PRO A 237 -1.95 -11.94 -11.70
CA PRO A 237 -2.24 -11.67 -13.11
C PRO A 237 -1.44 -12.58 -14.06
N ILE A 238 -0.48 -13.32 -13.56
CA ILE A 238 0.48 -14.17 -14.27
C ILE A 238 0.73 -15.45 -13.49
N ASP A 239 1.32 -16.44 -14.16
CA ASP A 239 1.89 -17.63 -13.51
C ASP A 239 3.26 -17.27 -12.90
N LEU A 240 3.50 -17.63 -11.65
CA LEU A 240 4.81 -17.50 -10.98
C LEU A 240 5.63 -18.79 -11.12
N ASN A 241 4.99 -19.94 -10.99
CA ASN A 241 5.56 -21.28 -11.20
C ASN A 241 4.46 -22.30 -11.55
N SER A 242 4.75 -23.61 -11.45
CA SER A 242 3.78 -24.68 -11.73
C SER A 242 2.56 -24.65 -10.82
N ASP A 243 2.69 -24.20 -9.58
CA ASP A 243 1.67 -24.30 -8.53
C ASP A 243 0.97 -22.94 -8.28
N LEU A 244 1.69 -21.85 -8.47
CA LEU A 244 1.21 -20.48 -8.25
C LEU A 244 0.78 -19.87 -9.59
N LYS A 245 -0.43 -20.24 -10.02
CA LYS A 245 -0.98 -19.89 -11.34
C LYS A 245 -1.73 -18.55 -11.33
N LYS A 246 -1.90 -17.98 -12.51
CA LYS A 246 -2.80 -16.85 -12.75
C LYS A 246 -4.17 -17.11 -12.12
N GLY A 247 -4.71 -16.12 -11.42
CA GLY A 247 -5.97 -16.22 -10.67
C GLY A 247 -5.82 -16.69 -9.24
N HIS A 248 -4.65 -17.19 -8.82
CA HIS A 248 -4.39 -17.55 -7.43
C HIS A 248 -4.22 -16.32 -6.54
N GLY A 249 -4.74 -16.39 -5.31
CA GLY A 249 -4.59 -15.37 -4.28
C GLY A 249 -5.44 -15.71 -3.06
N LEU A 250 -4.86 -15.54 -1.89
CA LEU A 250 -5.55 -15.76 -0.62
C LEU A 250 -6.34 -14.51 -0.23
N LYS A 251 -7.55 -14.70 0.25
CA LYS A 251 -8.42 -13.61 0.69
C LYS A 251 -8.28 -13.41 2.20
N VAL A 252 -7.97 -12.20 2.62
CA VAL A 252 -7.92 -11.80 4.02
C VAL A 252 -8.86 -10.63 4.23
N LEU A 253 -9.83 -10.80 5.10
CA LEU A 253 -10.73 -9.71 5.49
C LEU A 253 -10.06 -8.85 6.57
N ARG A 254 -10.31 -7.57 6.51
CA ARG A 254 -9.90 -6.61 7.53
C ARG A 254 -10.39 -7.07 8.90
N LYS A 255 -9.46 -7.35 9.81
CA LYS A 255 -9.77 -7.86 11.16
C LYS A 255 -9.75 -6.76 12.22
N SER A 256 -9.05 -5.67 11.97
CA SER A 256 -8.96 -4.55 12.89
C SER A 256 -9.00 -3.23 12.15
N SER A 257 -9.61 -2.23 12.76
CA SER A 257 -9.66 -0.88 12.21
C SER A 257 -8.61 0.04 12.83
N ILE A 258 -8.18 -0.24 14.03
CA ILE A 258 -7.34 0.65 14.84
C ILE A 258 -6.28 -0.18 15.57
N PHE A 259 -5.03 0.26 15.51
CA PHE A 259 -3.91 -0.34 16.24
C PHE A 259 -3.37 0.68 17.23
N ASN A 260 -3.11 0.24 18.45
CA ASN A 260 -2.39 1.05 19.43
C ASN A 260 -0.95 1.20 18.97
N TYR A 261 -0.53 2.41 18.75
CA TYR A 261 0.85 2.81 18.57
C TYR A 261 1.36 3.44 19.87
N ASN A 262 2.65 3.42 20.08
CA ASN A 262 3.34 3.83 21.29
C ASN A 262 2.68 5.01 22.02
N LYS A 263 2.05 4.75 23.17
CA LYS A 263 1.30 5.72 24.00
C LYS A 263 2.11 6.91 24.52
N LYS A 264 3.42 6.96 24.23
CA LYS A 264 4.35 7.99 24.73
C LYS A 264 5.00 8.78 23.60
N ASP A 265 4.27 9.12 22.54
CA ASP A 265 4.82 10.03 21.54
C ASP A 265 4.92 11.45 22.15
N LYS A 266 6.16 11.90 22.36
CA LYS A 266 6.47 13.23 22.93
C LYS A 266 5.94 14.40 22.08
N ASN A 267 5.50 14.15 20.86
CA ASN A 267 4.99 15.18 19.95
C ASN A 267 3.65 15.78 20.38
N PHE A 268 2.96 15.20 21.36
CA PHE A 268 1.67 15.68 21.86
C PHE A 268 1.73 16.39 23.21
N ASN A 269 2.90 16.57 23.82
CA ASN A 269 3.01 17.19 25.15
C ASN A 269 2.33 18.57 25.22
N ASN A 270 2.59 19.44 24.23
CA ASN A 270 1.94 20.76 24.19
C ASN A 270 0.41 20.67 24.12
N THR A 271 -0.13 19.63 23.46
CA THR A 271 -1.58 19.39 23.41
C THR A 271 -2.10 18.95 24.78
N TRP A 272 -1.35 18.11 25.48
CA TRP A 272 -1.70 17.65 26.82
C TRP A 272 -1.65 18.77 27.84
N ASP A 273 -0.69 19.69 27.71
CA ASP A 273 -0.58 20.88 28.57
C ASP A 273 -1.83 21.77 28.42
N ILE A 274 -2.33 22.00 27.21
CA ILE A 274 -3.57 22.76 26.96
C ILE A 274 -4.79 22.09 27.61
N VAL A 275 -4.91 20.76 27.51
CA VAL A 275 -6.01 20.02 28.15
C VAL A 275 -5.93 20.11 29.67
N ASN A 276 -4.74 19.97 30.23
CA ASN A 276 -4.53 20.09 31.68
C ASN A 276 -4.84 21.50 32.17
N GLU A 277 -4.42 22.55 31.45
CA GLU A 277 -4.74 23.94 31.75
C GLU A 277 -6.24 24.20 31.77
N ALA A 278 -6.95 23.66 30.79
CA ALA A 278 -8.43 23.77 30.70
C ALA A 278 -9.13 23.07 31.87
N ILE A 279 -8.62 21.97 32.37
CA ILE A 279 -9.14 21.30 33.57
C ILE A 279 -8.81 22.12 34.84
N GLN A 280 -7.59 22.65 34.96
CA GLN A 280 -7.18 23.47 36.10
C GLN A 280 -7.98 24.77 36.19
N THR A 281 -8.37 25.32 35.06
CA THR A 281 -9.24 26.50 34.97
C THR A 281 -10.74 26.18 35.02
N GLU A 282 -11.09 24.94 35.35
CA GLU A 282 -12.47 24.46 35.53
C GLU A 282 -13.36 24.65 34.29
N LEU A 283 -12.81 24.63 33.06
CA LEU A 283 -13.60 24.67 31.84
C LEU A 283 -14.41 23.37 31.64
N PHE A 284 -13.82 22.23 32.05
CA PHE A 284 -14.48 20.93 32.13
C PHE A 284 -13.76 20.03 33.14
N PRO A 285 -14.45 19.06 33.76
CA PRO A 285 -13.88 18.28 34.85
C PRO A 285 -12.86 17.23 34.42
N GLY A 286 -12.97 16.74 33.18
CA GLY A 286 -12.07 15.74 32.64
C GLY A 286 -12.32 15.44 31.16
N ALA A 287 -11.38 14.76 30.53
CA ALA A 287 -11.44 14.44 29.11
C ALA A 287 -10.77 13.10 28.80
N GLN A 288 -11.23 12.46 27.74
CA GLN A 288 -10.54 11.37 27.06
C GLN A 288 -10.19 11.83 25.65
N VAL A 289 -8.91 11.76 25.31
CA VAL A 289 -8.42 12.21 24.00
C VAL A 289 -7.79 11.04 23.28
N ILE A 290 -8.18 10.87 22.04
CA ILE A 290 -7.60 9.89 21.13
C ILE A 290 -7.22 10.55 19.81
N VAL A 291 -5.98 10.35 19.36
CA VAL A 291 -5.50 10.85 18.08
C VAL A 291 -5.26 9.66 17.16
N VAL A 292 -5.95 9.65 16.02
CA VAL A 292 -5.88 8.56 15.04
C VAL A 292 -5.46 9.10 13.69
N LYS A 293 -4.48 8.45 13.06
CA LYS A 293 -4.06 8.74 11.69
C LYS A 293 -3.88 7.46 10.90
N ASP A 294 -4.46 7.42 9.70
CA ASP A 294 -4.37 6.26 8.79
C ASP A 294 -4.77 4.91 9.43
N GLY A 295 -5.71 4.94 10.39
CA GLY A 295 -6.17 3.76 11.13
C GLY A 295 -5.28 3.32 12.28
N THR A 296 -4.30 4.14 12.69
CA THR A 296 -3.40 3.88 13.81
C THR A 296 -3.64 4.91 14.92
N ILE A 297 -3.77 4.46 16.16
CA ILE A 297 -3.80 5.35 17.33
C ILE A 297 -2.38 5.87 17.55
N LEU A 298 -2.21 7.19 17.46
CA LEU A 298 -0.96 7.90 17.73
C LEU A 298 -0.80 8.23 19.19
N ALA A 299 -1.88 8.66 19.80
CA ALA A 299 -1.92 9.01 21.20
C ALA A 299 -3.31 8.70 21.77
N GLU A 300 -3.34 8.32 23.03
CA GLU A 300 -4.54 8.09 23.82
C GLU A 300 -4.22 8.49 25.27
N GLU A 301 -4.92 9.48 25.80
CA GLU A 301 -4.70 10.00 27.14
C GLU A 301 -6.02 10.28 27.85
N TYR A 302 -5.98 10.22 29.17
CA TYR A 302 -7.09 10.39 30.08
C TYR A 302 -6.76 11.48 31.08
N PHE A 303 -7.66 12.45 31.25
CA PHE A 303 -7.42 13.66 32.05
C PHE A 303 -8.55 13.89 33.03
N GLY A 304 -8.20 14.33 34.27
CA GLY A 304 -9.16 14.79 35.27
C GLY A 304 -10.14 13.75 35.78
N LYS A 305 -11.33 14.20 36.11
CA LYS A 305 -12.40 13.41 36.75
C LYS A 305 -13.72 13.48 35.97
N GLN A 306 -14.69 12.63 36.32
CA GLN A 306 -15.99 12.56 35.65
C GLN A 306 -16.89 13.77 35.96
N SER A 307 -16.67 14.42 37.10
CA SER A 307 -17.36 15.66 37.50
C SER A 307 -16.44 16.52 38.39
N PHE A 308 -16.84 17.75 38.69
CA PHE A 308 -16.13 18.65 39.62
C PHE A 308 -16.26 18.28 41.11
N GLU A 309 -17.06 17.25 41.43
CA GLU A 309 -17.20 16.82 42.81
C GLU A 309 -15.91 16.20 43.35
N ALA A 310 -15.62 16.46 44.64
CA ALA A 310 -14.37 16.02 45.28
C ALA A 310 -14.14 14.52 45.20
N ASN A 311 -15.21 13.72 45.35
CA ASN A 311 -15.18 12.24 45.32
C ASN A 311 -15.44 11.66 43.94
N SER A 312 -15.43 12.45 42.87
CA SER A 312 -15.64 11.98 41.52
C SER A 312 -14.52 11.05 41.01
N LYS A 313 -14.88 10.01 40.29
CA LYS A 313 -13.92 9.05 39.74
C LYS A 313 -13.04 9.70 38.66
N SER A 314 -11.80 9.28 38.59
CA SER A 314 -10.91 9.68 37.48
C SER A 314 -11.42 9.14 36.15
N ILE A 315 -11.13 9.87 35.08
CA ILE A 315 -11.38 9.41 33.70
C ILE A 315 -10.39 8.29 33.37
N ASP A 316 -10.91 7.23 32.76
CA ASP A 316 -10.16 6.06 32.29
C ASP A 316 -10.71 5.53 30.97
N SER A 317 -10.17 4.41 30.47
CA SER A 317 -10.60 3.75 29.24
C SER A 317 -12.04 3.23 29.27
N ASN A 318 -12.67 3.14 30.43
CA ASN A 318 -14.03 2.64 30.61
C ASN A 318 -15.04 3.78 30.86
N SER A 319 -14.56 5.03 30.89
CA SER A 319 -15.42 6.19 31.07
C SER A 319 -16.37 6.34 29.90
N ILE A 320 -17.67 6.53 30.19
CA ILE A 320 -18.74 6.65 29.22
C ILE A 320 -19.19 8.11 29.16
N TYR A 321 -19.34 8.62 27.94
CA TYR A 321 -19.77 9.99 27.66
C TYR A 321 -21.12 10.00 26.94
N ASP A 322 -21.96 10.95 27.33
CA ASP A 322 -23.11 11.32 26.49
C ASP A 322 -22.59 11.99 25.21
N VAL A 323 -22.91 11.39 24.08
CA VAL A 323 -22.47 11.87 22.77
C VAL A 323 -23.35 12.99 22.21
N ALA A 324 -24.46 13.32 22.88
CA ALA A 324 -25.38 14.42 22.52
C ALA A 324 -25.60 14.54 20.99
N SER A 325 -25.30 15.69 20.41
CA SER A 325 -25.48 15.94 18.96
C SER A 325 -24.56 15.12 18.06
N LEU A 326 -23.51 14.47 18.55
CA LEU A 326 -22.73 13.53 17.75
C LEU A 326 -23.59 12.35 17.28
N THR A 327 -24.71 12.06 17.96
CA THR A 327 -25.74 11.10 17.51
C THR A 327 -26.18 11.36 16.06
N LYS A 328 -26.22 12.63 15.62
CA LYS A 328 -26.60 12.99 14.24
C LYS A 328 -25.61 12.40 13.22
N VAL A 329 -24.32 12.45 13.51
CA VAL A 329 -23.27 11.99 12.59
C VAL A 329 -22.93 10.51 12.78
N ILE A 330 -23.13 9.96 13.98
CA ILE A 330 -22.80 8.56 14.30
C ILE A 330 -23.97 7.62 13.95
N ALA A 331 -25.22 8.05 14.17
CA ALA A 331 -26.40 7.22 13.98
C ALA A 331 -27.29 7.72 12.83
N THR A 332 -27.82 8.95 12.91
CA THR A 332 -28.83 9.44 11.95
C THR A 332 -28.29 9.49 10.53
N THR A 333 -27.15 10.14 10.30
CA THR A 333 -26.57 10.26 8.96
C THR A 333 -26.26 8.90 8.33
N PRO A 334 -25.59 7.94 8.98
CA PRO A 334 -25.37 6.61 8.42
C PRO A 334 -26.66 5.84 8.07
N VAL A 335 -27.73 6.01 8.87
CA VAL A 335 -29.03 5.40 8.57
C VAL A 335 -29.60 5.99 7.28
N ILE A 336 -29.63 7.32 7.15
CA ILE A 336 -30.08 8.01 5.94
C ILE A 336 -29.24 7.59 4.72
N MET A 337 -27.92 7.55 4.82
CA MET A 337 -27.05 7.07 3.75
C MET A 337 -27.40 5.64 3.32
N LYS A 338 -27.73 4.77 4.27
CA LYS A 338 -28.13 3.38 4.00
C LYS A 338 -29.48 3.31 3.29
N LEU A 339 -30.43 4.17 3.66
CA LEU A 339 -31.74 4.26 3.01
C LEU A 339 -31.60 4.77 1.57
N ILE A 340 -30.76 5.79 1.33
CA ILE A 340 -30.47 6.30 -0.02
C ILE A 340 -29.81 5.21 -0.87
N LYS A 341 -28.82 4.49 -0.33
CA LYS A 341 -28.17 3.36 -1.02
C LYS A 341 -29.15 2.26 -1.40
N LYS A 342 -30.18 2.02 -0.58
CA LYS A 342 -31.25 1.06 -0.85
C LYS A 342 -32.35 1.62 -1.77
N LYS A 343 -32.22 2.86 -2.25
CA LYS A 343 -33.24 3.59 -3.06
C LYS A 343 -34.59 3.77 -2.35
N LEU A 344 -34.62 3.72 -1.03
CA LEU A 344 -35.81 3.96 -0.20
C LEU A 344 -35.98 5.43 0.14
N LEU A 345 -34.91 6.22 -0.01
CA LEU A 345 -34.93 7.67 0.21
C LEU A 345 -34.10 8.34 -0.88
N HIS A 346 -34.50 9.56 -1.28
CA HIS A 346 -33.75 10.44 -2.17
C HIS A 346 -33.53 11.80 -1.50
N LEU A 347 -32.44 12.48 -1.82
CA LEU A 347 -32.10 13.81 -1.26
C LEU A 347 -33.16 14.87 -1.62
N ASN A 348 -33.90 14.68 -2.72
CA ASN A 348 -34.92 15.61 -3.21
C ASN A 348 -36.33 15.24 -2.72
N HIS A 349 -36.51 14.27 -1.82
CA HIS A 349 -37.79 13.98 -1.22
C HIS A 349 -38.21 15.12 -0.27
N ASN A 350 -39.46 15.55 -0.37
CA ASN A 350 -40.04 16.48 0.57
C ASN A 350 -40.49 15.76 1.84
N ILE A 351 -40.37 16.42 2.99
CA ILE A 351 -40.81 15.88 4.28
C ILE A 351 -42.30 15.50 4.26
N SER A 352 -43.12 16.28 3.54
CA SER A 352 -44.57 16.02 3.37
C SER A 352 -44.91 14.68 2.70
N GLN A 353 -43.91 14.00 2.06
CA GLN A 353 -44.14 12.65 1.53
C GLN A 353 -44.11 11.56 2.61
N PHE A 354 -43.59 11.88 3.79
CA PHE A 354 -43.44 10.95 4.92
C PHE A 354 -44.29 11.39 6.13
N TYR A 355 -44.57 12.68 6.22
CA TYR A 355 -45.39 13.29 7.24
C TYR A 355 -46.42 14.17 6.53
N PRO A 356 -47.67 13.65 6.33
CA PRO A 356 -48.76 14.39 5.72
C PRO A 356 -49.26 15.58 6.58
#